data_62545773d0f0ca5f893cbbaf2ef6601d
#
_entry.id   62545773d0f0ca5f893cbbaf2ef6601d
#
_cell.length_a   1.000
_cell.length_b   1.000
_cell.length_c   1.000
_cell.angle_alpha   90.00
_cell.angle_beta   90.00
_cell.angle_gamma   90.00
#
_symmetry.space_group_name_H-M   'P 1'
#
loop_
_entity.id
_entity.type
_entity.pdbx_description
1 polymer ?
#
loop_
_entity_poly.entity_id
_entity_poly.type
_entity_poly.pdbx_seq_one_letter_code
_entity_poly.pdbx_strand_id
1 'polypeptide(L)'
;MLKIIEIVSNLIAKLRNSANGKCECDYINGAETLPPPLSKEEEAKTLAKLNTDFENARETLIVHNLRLVVYIAKKFESTGIGIEDLISIGTIGLIKAVNTFSVEKNIKLATYASRCIENEILMYLRKTNPQKMEVSIDEPLNVDWDGNELLLSDILGTDDDTVSVDIESEAEKRMLLEAVEKLDEREKLIMELRF
;
A
#
# COMPACT_ATOMS: atom_id res chain seq x y z
N MET A 1 -18.86 -10.74 -3.68
CA MET A 1 -17.78 -9.91 -3.15
C MET A 1 -17.91 -9.62 -1.65
N LEU A 2 -19.04 -9.09 -1.17
CA LEU A 2 -19.26 -8.77 0.25
C LEU A 2 -19.03 -9.96 1.20
N LYS A 3 -19.51 -11.17 0.87
CA LYS A 3 -19.34 -12.38 1.70
C LYS A 3 -17.87 -12.84 1.84
N ILE A 4 -17.07 -12.66 0.79
CA ILE A 4 -15.64 -13.03 0.84
C ILE A 4 -14.87 -12.04 1.73
N ILE A 5 -15.20 -10.75 1.64
CA ILE A 5 -14.63 -9.71 2.49
C ILE A 5 -15.04 -9.94 3.96
N GLU A 6 -16.26 -10.38 4.19
CA GLU A 6 -16.78 -10.69 5.53
C GLU A 6 -16.11 -11.93 6.15
N ILE A 7 -15.88 -12.98 5.34
CA ILE A 7 -15.11 -14.17 5.76
C ILE A 7 -13.66 -13.80 6.09
N VAL A 8 -13.01 -13.02 5.23
CA VAL A 8 -11.63 -12.56 5.45
C VAL A 8 -11.57 -11.61 6.65
N SER A 9 -12.52 -10.67 6.80
CA SER A 9 -12.61 -9.75 7.94
C SER A 9 -12.85 -10.49 9.27
N ASN A 10 -13.73 -11.50 9.29
CA ASN A 10 -13.94 -12.32 10.47
C ASN A 10 -12.73 -13.19 10.82
N LEU A 11 -12.01 -13.69 9.81
CA LEU A 11 -10.74 -14.39 9.99
C LEU A 11 -9.68 -13.48 10.62
N ILE A 12 -9.52 -12.28 10.09
CA ILE A 12 -8.58 -11.27 10.59
C ILE A 12 -8.96 -10.84 12.02
N ALA A 13 -10.25 -10.65 12.31
CA ALA A 13 -10.72 -10.28 13.66
C ALA A 13 -10.42 -11.38 14.69
N LYS A 14 -10.55 -12.66 14.32
CA LYS A 14 -10.21 -13.80 15.20
C LYS A 14 -8.70 -13.93 15.41
N LEU A 15 -7.88 -13.66 14.38
CA LEU A 15 -6.42 -13.62 14.48
C LEU A 15 -5.92 -12.56 15.47
N ARG A 16 -6.55 -11.38 15.46
CA ARG A 16 -6.19 -10.25 16.33
C ARG A 16 -6.45 -10.52 17.82
N ASN A 17 -7.41 -11.37 18.14
CA ASN A 17 -7.73 -11.74 19.52
C ASN A 17 -6.82 -12.85 20.08
N SER A 18 -6.02 -13.53 19.24
CA SER A 18 -5.06 -14.57 19.64
C SER A 18 -3.63 -14.04 19.84
N ALA A 19 -3.37 -12.74 19.66
CA ALA A 19 -2.03 -12.14 19.64
C ALA A 19 -1.43 -11.88 21.04
N ASN A 20 -1.44 -12.87 21.93
CA ASN A 20 -0.58 -12.90 23.12
C ASN A 20 0.36 -14.09 23.05
N GLY A 21 1.47 -13.92 22.34
CA GLY A 21 2.67 -14.75 22.47
C GLY A 21 2.67 -16.05 21.65
N LYS A 22 3.51 -16.08 20.65
CA LYS A 22 3.82 -17.11 19.67
C LYS A 22 2.85 -17.16 18.48
N CYS A 23 3.36 -16.77 17.31
CA CYS A 23 2.72 -16.99 16.00
C CYS A 23 2.67 -18.49 15.66
N GLU A 24 1.95 -19.29 16.45
CA GLU A 24 1.45 -20.56 15.98
C GLU A 24 0.11 -20.29 15.29
N CYS A 25 0.04 -20.64 14.00
CA CYS A 25 -1.19 -20.48 13.21
C CYS A 25 -2.25 -21.49 13.69
N ASP A 26 -2.69 -21.40 14.95
CA ASP A 26 -3.68 -22.28 15.58
C ASP A 26 -5.05 -22.22 14.89
N TYR A 27 -5.34 -21.15 14.13
CA TYR A 27 -6.57 -21.03 13.36
C TYR A 27 -6.69 -22.03 12.21
N ILE A 28 -5.58 -22.72 11.84
CA ILE A 28 -5.63 -23.81 10.84
C ILE A 28 -6.18 -25.09 11.47
N ASN A 29 -6.07 -25.22 12.79
CA ASN A 29 -6.52 -26.39 13.55
C ASN A 29 -7.64 -26.11 14.54
N GLY A 30 -8.20 -24.89 14.56
CA GLY A 30 -9.31 -24.51 15.44
C GLY A 30 -10.67 -25.12 15.02
N ALA A 31 -11.70 -24.94 15.84
CA ALA A 31 -13.06 -25.45 15.60
C ALA A 31 -13.70 -24.91 14.31
N GLU A 32 -13.25 -23.74 13.84
CA GLU A 32 -13.61 -23.16 12.55
C GLU A 32 -12.41 -23.20 11.60
N THR A 33 -12.11 -24.37 11.08
CA THR A 33 -11.04 -24.56 10.12
C THR A 33 -11.44 -24.03 8.75
N LEU A 34 -10.45 -23.51 8.00
CA LEU A 34 -10.64 -23.20 6.58
C LEU A 34 -11.14 -24.46 5.85
N PRO A 35 -12.06 -24.29 4.89
CA PRO A 35 -12.60 -25.42 4.15
C PRO A 35 -11.47 -26.23 3.51
N PRO A 36 -11.63 -27.56 3.43
CA PRO A 36 -10.65 -28.44 2.83
C PRO A 36 -10.48 -28.12 1.35
N PRO A 37 -9.31 -28.41 0.76
CA PRO A 37 -9.11 -28.26 -0.68
C PRO A 37 -10.06 -29.17 -1.45
N LEU A 38 -10.47 -28.72 -2.63
CA LEU A 38 -11.31 -29.50 -3.55
C LEU A 38 -10.58 -30.77 -4.00
N SER A 39 -11.32 -31.83 -4.22
CA SER A 39 -10.80 -33.01 -4.92
C SER A 39 -10.50 -32.67 -6.40
N LYS A 40 -9.62 -33.43 -7.04
CA LYS A 40 -9.29 -33.21 -8.46
C LYS A 40 -10.49 -33.22 -9.39
N GLU A 41 -11.49 -34.04 -9.08
CA GLU A 41 -12.72 -34.16 -9.87
C GLU A 41 -13.63 -32.96 -9.67
N GLU A 42 -13.75 -32.47 -8.42
CA GLU A 42 -14.55 -31.28 -8.09
C GLU A 42 -13.89 -30.03 -8.66
N GLU A 43 -12.56 -29.90 -8.54
CA GLU A 43 -11.81 -28.81 -9.14
C GLU A 43 -12.03 -28.75 -10.65
N ALA A 44 -11.93 -29.90 -11.35
CA ALA A 44 -12.18 -29.96 -12.79
C ALA A 44 -13.61 -29.57 -13.16
N LYS A 45 -14.61 -30.02 -12.39
CA LYS A 45 -16.02 -29.65 -12.60
C LYS A 45 -16.26 -28.16 -12.36
N THR A 46 -15.63 -27.59 -11.33
CA THR A 46 -15.75 -26.16 -11.01
C THR A 46 -15.06 -25.30 -12.06
N LEU A 47 -13.90 -25.73 -12.55
CA LEU A 47 -13.20 -25.07 -13.66
C LEU A 47 -14.01 -25.07 -14.95
N ALA A 48 -14.70 -26.17 -15.26
CA ALA A 48 -15.59 -26.25 -16.42
C ALA A 48 -16.79 -25.28 -16.29
N LYS A 49 -17.27 -25.04 -15.07
CA LYS A 49 -18.36 -24.09 -14.79
C LYS A 49 -17.94 -22.63 -14.85
N LEU A 50 -16.64 -22.29 -14.86
CA LEU A 50 -16.17 -20.91 -14.99
C LEU A 50 -16.74 -20.21 -16.25
N ASN A 51 -17.05 -20.95 -17.31
CA ASN A 51 -17.61 -20.41 -18.54
C ASN A 51 -19.14 -20.24 -18.49
N THR A 52 -19.85 -20.93 -17.59
CA THR A 52 -21.31 -20.95 -17.52
C THR A 52 -21.85 -20.22 -16.30
N ASP A 53 -21.20 -20.35 -15.15
CA ASP A 53 -21.59 -19.75 -13.85
C ASP A 53 -20.33 -19.22 -13.16
N PHE A 54 -19.84 -18.09 -13.68
CA PHE A 54 -18.56 -17.50 -13.30
C PHE A 54 -18.49 -17.14 -11.80
N GLU A 55 -19.54 -16.50 -11.27
CA GLU A 55 -19.52 -15.97 -9.90
C GLU A 55 -19.46 -17.08 -8.85
N ASN A 56 -20.32 -18.12 -8.97
CA ASN A 56 -20.34 -19.22 -8.01
C ASN A 56 -19.10 -20.11 -8.10
N ALA A 57 -18.63 -20.38 -9.34
CA ALA A 57 -17.43 -21.16 -9.56
C ALA A 57 -16.18 -20.44 -9.00
N ARG A 58 -16.08 -19.13 -9.21
CA ARG A 58 -15.02 -18.27 -8.71
C ARG A 58 -15.00 -18.26 -7.18
N GLU A 59 -16.15 -18.02 -6.53
CA GLU A 59 -16.26 -18.02 -5.07
C GLU A 59 -15.79 -19.35 -4.49
N THR A 60 -16.24 -20.46 -5.05
CA THR A 60 -15.86 -21.82 -4.62
C THR A 60 -14.36 -22.03 -4.76
N LEU A 61 -13.75 -21.66 -5.90
CA LEU A 61 -12.33 -21.82 -6.12
C LEU A 61 -11.49 -20.96 -5.16
N ILE A 62 -11.91 -19.74 -4.84
CA ILE A 62 -11.20 -18.87 -3.90
C ILE A 62 -11.29 -19.45 -2.48
N VAL A 63 -12.47 -19.80 -2.01
CA VAL A 63 -12.70 -20.27 -0.64
C VAL A 63 -11.91 -21.55 -0.34
N HIS A 64 -11.91 -22.50 -1.25
CA HIS A 64 -11.20 -23.77 -1.08
C HIS A 64 -9.67 -23.70 -1.29
N ASN A 65 -9.15 -22.57 -1.80
CA ASN A 65 -7.71 -22.35 -1.99
C ASN A 65 -7.11 -21.34 -1.00
N LEU A 66 -7.85 -20.84 0.00
CA LEU A 66 -7.32 -19.92 1.03
C LEU A 66 -6.18 -20.55 1.84
N ARG A 67 -6.18 -21.87 2.06
CA ARG A 67 -5.08 -22.58 2.72
C ARG A 67 -3.74 -22.43 1.98
N LEU A 68 -3.79 -22.38 0.64
CA LEU A 68 -2.61 -22.16 -0.18
C LEU A 68 -2.04 -20.76 0.05
N VAL A 69 -2.91 -19.74 0.19
CA VAL A 69 -2.48 -18.37 0.50
C VAL A 69 -1.73 -18.32 1.83
N VAL A 70 -2.30 -18.93 2.88
CA VAL A 70 -1.68 -18.98 4.21
C VAL A 70 -0.32 -19.67 4.16
N TYR A 71 -0.21 -20.79 3.45
CA TYR A 71 1.03 -21.52 3.29
C TYR A 71 2.12 -20.68 2.61
N ILE A 72 1.75 -19.89 1.58
CA ILE A 72 2.68 -19.03 0.87
C ILE A 72 3.05 -17.81 1.73
N ALA A 73 2.06 -17.16 2.36
CA ALA A 73 2.28 -16.02 3.23
C ALA A 73 3.28 -16.33 4.35
N LYS A 74 3.21 -17.53 4.94
CA LYS A 74 4.14 -17.99 5.98
C LYS A 74 5.59 -18.00 5.53
N LYS A 75 5.88 -18.22 4.24
CA LYS A 75 7.25 -18.15 3.71
C LYS A 75 7.85 -16.74 3.73
N PHE A 76 6.99 -15.71 3.78
CA PHE A 76 7.40 -14.32 3.79
C PHE A 76 7.34 -13.68 5.19
N GLU A 77 7.09 -14.45 6.24
CA GLU A 77 7.02 -13.96 7.63
C GLU A 77 8.31 -13.22 8.05
N SER A 78 9.47 -13.65 7.56
CA SER A 78 10.76 -13.03 7.85
C SER A 78 10.95 -11.62 7.30
N THR A 79 10.01 -11.10 6.52
CA THR A 79 10.11 -9.76 5.89
C THR A 79 9.78 -8.61 6.83
N GLY A 80 9.30 -8.91 8.05
CA GLY A 80 8.91 -7.92 9.06
C GLY A 80 7.51 -7.32 8.86
N ILE A 81 6.73 -7.86 7.91
CA ILE A 81 5.32 -7.50 7.72
C ILE A 81 4.45 -8.49 8.48
N GLY A 82 3.35 -8.01 9.08
CA GLY A 82 2.40 -8.85 9.78
C GLY A 82 1.86 -9.97 8.88
N ILE A 83 1.74 -11.19 9.44
CA ILE A 83 1.22 -12.35 8.68
C ILE A 83 -0.20 -12.11 8.15
N GLU A 84 -1.01 -11.33 8.87
CA GLU A 84 -2.36 -10.96 8.50
C GLU A 84 -2.39 -10.10 7.22
N ASP A 85 -1.48 -9.15 7.12
CA ASP A 85 -1.32 -8.29 5.94
C ASP A 85 -0.84 -9.11 4.74
N LEU A 86 0.14 -10.00 4.96
CA LEU A 86 0.62 -10.91 3.92
C LEU A 86 -0.48 -11.85 3.40
N ILE A 87 -1.35 -12.35 4.27
CA ILE A 87 -2.51 -13.17 3.88
C ILE A 87 -3.51 -12.32 3.08
N SER A 88 -3.77 -11.10 3.51
CA SER A 88 -4.70 -10.20 2.82
C SER A 88 -4.21 -9.88 1.40
N ILE A 89 -2.93 -9.53 1.26
CA ILE A 89 -2.28 -9.28 -0.03
C ILE A 89 -2.26 -10.55 -0.89
N GLY A 90 -1.90 -11.69 -0.29
CA GLY A 90 -1.90 -12.98 -0.98
C GLY A 90 -3.28 -13.38 -1.47
N THR A 91 -4.34 -13.05 -0.72
CA THR A 91 -5.74 -13.29 -1.13
C THR A 91 -6.11 -12.45 -2.36
N ILE A 92 -5.64 -11.20 -2.46
CA ILE A 92 -5.79 -10.39 -3.67
C ILE A 92 -5.10 -11.08 -4.85
N GLY A 93 -3.89 -11.63 -4.64
CA GLY A 93 -3.17 -12.41 -5.64
C GLY A 93 -3.94 -13.65 -6.11
N LEU A 94 -4.56 -14.38 -5.19
CA LEU A 94 -5.42 -15.53 -5.51
C LEU A 94 -6.65 -15.12 -6.32
N ILE A 95 -7.32 -14.03 -5.95
CA ILE A 95 -8.48 -13.50 -6.69
C ILE A 95 -8.09 -13.13 -8.11
N LYS A 96 -6.96 -12.44 -8.30
CA LYS A 96 -6.42 -12.12 -9.63
C LYS A 96 -6.10 -13.38 -10.43
N ALA A 97 -5.52 -14.40 -9.78
CA ALA A 97 -5.20 -15.67 -10.42
C ALA A 97 -6.46 -16.38 -10.92
N VAL A 98 -7.50 -16.49 -10.11
CA VAL A 98 -8.77 -17.15 -10.52
C VAL A 98 -9.43 -16.40 -11.66
N ASN A 99 -9.39 -15.07 -11.66
CA ASN A 99 -9.99 -14.25 -12.73
C ASN A 99 -9.26 -14.36 -14.07
N THR A 100 -7.96 -14.62 -14.06
CA THR A 100 -7.11 -14.66 -15.26
C THR A 100 -6.72 -16.08 -15.67
N PHE A 101 -7.18 -17.08 -14.93
CA PHE A 101 -6.85 -18.47 -15.20
C PHE A 101 -7.52 -18.96 -16.49
N SER A 102 -6.72 -19.58 -17.35
CA SER A 102 -7.19 -20.24 -18.58
C SER A 102 -6.90 -21.73 -18.52
N VAL A 103 -7.96 -22.54 -18.64
CA VAL A 103 -7.87 -24.00 -18.64
C VAL A 103 -7.09 -24.54 -19.86
N GLU A 104 -7.10 -23.80 -20.97
CA GLU A 104 -6.46 -24.18 -22.21
C GLU A 104 -4.94 -24.37 -22.12
N LYS A 105 -4.31 -23.68 -21.16
CA LYS A 105 -2.84 -23.73 -20.96
C LYS A 105 -2.34 -25.00 -20.30
N ASN A 106 -3.23 -25.91 -19.93
CA ASN A 106 -2.90 -27.22 -19.33
C ASN A 106 -2.00 -27.13 -18.07
N ILE A 107 -2.11 -26.06 -17.31
CA ILE A 107 -1.38 -25.80 -16.05
C ILE A 107 -2.35 -25.97 -14.89
N LYS A 108 -1.88 -26.56 -13.77
CA LYS A 108 -2.70 -26.69 -12.55
C LYS A 108 -2.97 -25.32 -11.96
N LEU A 109 -4.22 -25.08 -11.52
CA LEU A 109 -4.62 -23.84 -10.86
C LEU A 109 -3.69 -23.49 -9.68
N ALA A 110 -3.37 -24.45 -8.83
CA ALA A 110 -2.49 -24.24 -7.68
C ALA A 110 -1.10 -23.70 -8.08
N THR A 111 -0.53 -24.19 -9.20
CA THR A 111 0.78 -23.74 -9.68
C THR A 111 0.71 -22.29 -10.19
N TYR A 112 -0.35 -21.95 -10.91
CA TYR A 112 -0.56 -20.59 -11.41
C TYR A 112 -0.87 -19.62 -10.27
N ALA A 113 -1.78 -20.00 -9.38
CA ALA A 113 -2.15 -19.20 -8.21
C ALA A 113 -0.96 -18.93 -7.28
N SER A 114 -0.10 -19.94 -7.03
CA SER A 114 1.12 -19.75 -6.22
C SER A 114 2.00 -18.63 -6.78
N ARG A 115 2.22 -18.59 -8.09
CA ARG A 115 3.00 -17.53 -8.74
C ARG A 115 2.35 -16.17 -8.63
N CYS A 116 1.02 -16.09 -8.80
CA CYS A 116 0.29 -14.83 -8.68
C CYS A 116 0.32 -14.31 -7.24
N ILE A 117 0.17 -15.18 -6.24
CA ILE A 117 0.25 -14.83 -4.83
C ILE A 117 1.65 -14.33 -4.47
N GLU A 118 2.69 -15.08 -4.84
CA GLU A 118 4.09 -14.68 -4.62
C GLU A 118 4.39 -13.33 -5.27
N ASN A 119 3.98 -13.12 -6.51
CA ASN A 119 4.19 -11.86 -7.23
C ASN A 119 3.49 -10.68 -6.55
N GLU A 120 2.25 -10.85 -6.06
CA GLU A 120 1.53 -9.79 -5.38
C GLU A 120 2.22 -9.39 -4.07
N ILE A 121 2.66 -10.37 -3.28
CA ILE A 121 3.44 -10.14 -2.06
C ILE A 121 4.76 -9.42 -2.39
N LEU A 122 5.50 -9.89 -3.40
CA LEU A 122 6.76 -9.25 -3.81
C LEU A 122 6.57 -7.82 -4.33
N MET A 123 5.49 -7.56 -5.05
CA MET A 123 5.15 -6.19 -5.49
C MET A 123 4.89 -5.27 -4.29
N TYR A 124 4.15 -5.75 -3.30
CA TYR A 124 3.90 -5.00 -2.08
C TYR A 124 5.20 -4.73 -1.30
N LEU A 125 6.05 -5.73 -1.15
CA LEU A 125 7.37 -5.59 -0.50
C LEU A 125 8.23 -4.53 -1.18
N ARG A 126 8.27 -4.53 -2.52
CA ARG A 126 9.01 -3.51 -3.30
C ARG A 126 8.44 -2.11 -3.09
N LYS A 127 7.11 -1.98 -3.02
CA LYS A 127 6.45 -0.69 -2.78
C LYS A 127 6.71 -0.15 -1.37
N THR A 128 6.75 -1.03 -0.38
CA THR A 128 6.93 -0.66 1.03
C THR A 128 8.40 -0.47 1.41
N ASN A 129 9.34 -1.02 0.63
CA ASN A 129 10.77 -0.93 0.94
C ASN A 129 11.30 0.52 1.05
N PRO A 130 10.93 1.49 0.18
CA PRO A 130 11.33 2.89 0.34
C PRO A 130 10.84 3.49 1.66
N GLN A 131 9.61 3.15 2.09
CA GLN A 131 9.03 3.66 3.33
C GLN A 131 9.79 3.25 4.59
N LYS A 132 10.56 2.15 4.55
CA LYS A 132 11.43 1.74 5.66
C LYS A 132 12.63 2.67 5.87
N MET A 133 12.95 3.49 4.88
CA MET A 133 14.03 4.48 4.94
C MET A 133 13.53 5.87 5.36
N GLU A 134 12.21 6.03 5.53
CA GLU A 134 11.61 7.26 6.01
C GLU A 134 11.90 7.42 7.50
N VAL A 135 12.37 8.61 7.88
CA VAL A 135 12.66 9.00 9.25
C VAL A 135 11.53 9.92 9.72
N SER A 136 11.06 9.75 10.94
CA SER A 136 10.01 10.64 11.48
C SER A 136 10.57 12.05 11.66
N ILE A 137 9.80 13.06 11.30
CA ILE A 137 10.16 14.47 11.52
C ILE A 137 10.16 14.82 13.02
N ASP A 138 9.41 14.06 13.81
CA ASP A 138 9.35 14.19 15.27
C ASP A 138 10.36 13.28 15.97
N GLU A 139 11.30 12.66 15.24
CA GLU A 139 12.34 11.84 15.85
C GLU A 139 13.35 12.73 16.56
N PRO A 140 13.63 12.48 17.87
CA PRO A 140 14.62 13.23 18.61
C PRO A 140 16.03 12.93 18.09
N LEU A 141 16.74 13.94 17.63
CA LEU A 141 18.13 13.84 17.19
C LEU A 141 19.09 13.78 18.38
N ASN A 142 18.76 14.50 19.45
CA ASN A 142 19.53 14.51 20.68
C ASN A 142 18.62 14.80 21.87
N VAL A 143 18.93 14.19 23.01
CA VAL A 143 18.25 14.47 24.27
C VAL A 143 19.31 15.03 25.22
N ASP A 144 19.10 16.25 25.69
CA ASP A 144 19.99 16.88 26.66
C ASP A 144 19.80 16.22 28.03
N TRP A 145 20.79 16.39 28.91
CA TRP A 145 20.76 15.85 30.28
C TRP A 145 19.65 16.47 31.17
N ASP A 146 19.12 17.63 30.76
CA ASP A 146 17.94 18.26 31.38
C ASP A 146 16.61 17.73 30.86
N GLY A 147 16.66 16.76 29.92
CA GLY A 147 15.47 16.12 29.32
C GLY A 147 14.83 16.91 28.16
N ASN A 148 15.52 17.96 27.67
CA ASN A 148 15.05 18.64 26.46
C ASN A 148 15.40 17.83 25.21
N GLU A 149 14.43 17.62 24.34
CA GLU A 149 14.57 16.90 23.08
C GLU A 149 14.74 17.90 21.93
N LEU A 150 15.79 17.73 21.14
CA LEU A 150 15.97 18.44 19.88
C LEU A 150 15.40 17.58 18.77
N LEU A 151 14.31 18.02 18.18
CA LEU A 151 13.61 17.30 17.11
C LEU A 151 14.22 17.62 15.73
N LEU A 152 14.03 16.71 14.79
CA LEU A 152 14.40 16.94 13.40
C LEU A 152 13.63 18.13 12.79
N SER A 153 12.39 18.34 13.22
CA SER A 153 11.55 19.49 12.85
C SER A 153 12.13 20.84 13.24
N ASP A 154 12.90 20.91 14.34
CA ASP A 154 13.48 22.17 14.83
C ASP A 154 14.66 22.63 13.97
N ILE A 155 15.31 21.68 13.29
CA ILE A 155 16.47 21.96 12.42
C ILE A 155 16.02 22.19 10.97
N LEU A 156 14.99 21.49 10.52
CA LEU A 156 14.43 21.61 9.17
C LEU A 156 13.40 22.75 9.15
N GLY A 157 13.91 23.97 9.06
CA GLY A 157 13.08 25.16 8.85
C GLY A 157 13.23 25.70 7.44
N THR A 158 12.29 26.51 7.01
CA THR A 158 12.46 27.43 5.89
C THR A 158 13.09 28.72 6.42
N ASP A 159 13.91 29.38 5.59
CA ASP A 159 14.45 30.70 5.96
C ASP A 159 13.31 31.65 6.36
N ASP A 160 13.51 32.37 7.45
CA ASP A 160 12.47 33.22 8.08
C ASP A 160 11.86 34.26 7.12
N ASP A 161 12.61 34.63 6.06
CA ASP A 161 12.22 35.68 5.10
C ASP A 161 11.42 35.16 3.89
N THR A 162 11.29 33.86 3.69
CA THR A 162 10.64 33.30 2.47
C THR A 162 9.19 33.75 2.29
N VAL A 163 8.45 33.99 3.36
CA VAL A 163 7.06 34.42 3.33
C VAL A 163 6.93 35.92 2.99
N SER A 164 7.89 36.74 3.39
CA SER A 164 7.89 38.20 3.20
C SER A 164 8.45 38.60 1.85
N VAL A 165 9.36 37.83 1.26
CA VAL A 165 10.05 38.13 -0.02
C VAL A 165 9.08 38.42 -1.16
N ASP A 166 8.01 37.65 -1.30
CA ASP A 166 7.02 37.87 -2.37
C ASP A 166 6.26 39.20 -2.17
N ILE A 167 5.88 39.50 -0.92
CA ILE A 167 5.17 40.75 -0.58
C ILE A 167 6.08 41.97 -0.78
N GLU A 168 7.32 41.87 -0.35
CA GLU A 168 8.33 42.92 -0.54
C GLU A 168 8.62 43.15 -2.02
N SER A 169 8.78 42.10 -2.80
CA SER A 169 8.99 42.18 -4.25
C SER A 169 7.80 42.84 -4.97
N GLU A 170 6.56 42.57 -4.57
CA GLU A 170 5.39 43.24 -5.13
C GLU A 170 5.30 44.71 -4.71
N ALA A 171 5.67 45.04 -3.48
CA ALA A 171 5.71 46.41 -3.00
C ALA A 171 6.78 47.21 -3.73
N GLU A 172 7.98 46.67 -3.94
CA GLU A 172 9.06 47.26 -4.69
C GLU A 172 8.65 47.53 -6.16
N LYS A 173 8.04 46.54 -6.83
CA LYS A 173 7.50 46.71 -8.19
C LYS A 173 6.49 47.83 -8.30
N ARG A 174 5.59 47.93 -7.32
CA ARG A 174 4.60 49.03 -7.27
C ARG A 174 5.27 50.39 -7.12
N MET A 175 6.21 50.52 -6.16
CA MET A 175 6.97 51.74 -5.94
C MET A 175 7.78 52.15 -7.19
N LEU A 176 8.36 51.18 -7.89
CA LEU A 176 9.10 51.40 -9.10
C LEU A 176 8.21 51.91 -10.23
N LEU A 177 7.02 51.32 -10.43
CA LEU A 177 6.05 51.77 -11.43
C LEU A 177 5.54 53.18 -11.13
N GLU A 178 5.22 53.49 -9.86
CA GLU A 178 4.82 54.85 -9.44
C GLU A 178 5.94 55.86 -9.63
N ALA A 179 7.19 55.48 -9.45
CA ALA A 179 8.33 56.35 -9.72
C ALA A 179 8.52 56.65 -11.22
N VAL A 180 8.33 55.61 -12.06
CA VAL A 180 8.39 55.76 -13.54
C VAL A 180 7.24 56.64 -14.05
N GLU A 181 6.03 56.54 -13.45
CA GLU A 181 4.92 57.42 -13.82
C GLU A 181 5.14 58.92 -13.52
N LYS A 182 6.00 59.25 -12.55
CA LYS A 182 6.35 60.62 -12.17
C LYS A 182 7.46 61.21 -13.01
N LEU A 183 8.09 60.44 -13.90
CA LEU A 183 9.12 60.91 -14.82
C LEU A 183 8.51 61.77 -15.98
N ASP A 184 9.34 62.63 -16.59
CA ASP A 184 8.97 63.36 -17.80
C ASP A 184 8.67 62.42 -18.97
N GLU A 185 7.77 62.80 -19.89
CA GLU A 185 7.35 61.94 -21.02
C GLU A 185 8.51 61.40 -21.83
N ARG A 186 9.60 62.17 -21.97
CA ARG A 186 10.80 61.74 -22.67
C ARG A 186 11.58 60.68 -21.92
N GLU A 187 11.68 60.82 -20.62
CA GLU A 187 12.37 59.85 -19.73
C GLU A 187 11.57 58.58 -19.59
N LYS A 188 10.24 58.69 -19.49
CA LYS A 188 9.31 57.56 -19.46
C LYS A 188 9.40 56.71 -20.71
N LEU A 189 9.43 57.35 -21.89
CA LEU A 189 9.62 56.67 -23.18
C LEU A 189 10.96 55.90 -23.25
N ILE A 190 12.04 56.49 -22.72
CA ILE A 190 13.36 55.83 -22.68
C ILE A 190 13.35 54.60 -21.77
N MET A 191 12.67 54.71 -20.65
CA MET A 191 12.54 53.56 -19.72
C MET A 191 11.72 52.42 -20.33
N GLU A 192 10.57 52.72 -20.97
CA GLU A 192 9.70 51.75 -21.64
C GLU A 192 10.38 51.10 -22.87
N LEU A 193 11.30 51.77 -23.54
CA LEU A 193 12.01 51.21 -24.69
C LEU A 193 13.22 50.37 -24.29
N ARG A 194 13.74 50.53 -23.06
CA ARG A 194 14.94 49.87 -22.58
C ARG A 194 14.67 48.67 -21.74
N PHE A 195 13.59 48.64 -21.00
CA PHE A 195 13.19 47.59 -20.06
C PHE A 195 11.78 47.08 -20.35
#